data_97d86c464fa60eaf8e8f3af04edd1d44
#
_entry.id   97d86c464fa60eaf8e8f3af04edd1d44
#
_cell.length_a   1.000
_cell.length_b   1.000
_cell.length_c   1.000
_cell.angle_alpha   90.00
_cell.angle_beta   90.00
_cell.angle_gamma   90.00
#
_symmetry.space_group_name_H-M   'P 1'
#
loop_
_entity.id
_entity.type
_entity.pdbx_description
1 polymer ?
#
loop_
_entity_poly.entity_id
_entity_poly.type
_entity_poly.pdbx_seq_one_letter_code
_entity_poly.pdbx_strand_id
1 'polypeptide(L)'
;MSNIMHSHTMCYSRFRYTPMILISRNYSAAVENDSNEEILSYMGGLDGEQKQLIKKLVNFRMKEGKRTGVRAIVYQTFHRPAQTERDVIKLMVDAVENIKPICEVEKVGVAGTIYDVPGIVARDRQQTLAIRWILEAAFKRRISYRISLEKCSFAEILDAYRKRGIARKKRENLHRLASTNRSFAHFRWW
;
A
#
# COMPACT_ATOMS: atom_id res chain seq x y z
N MET A 1 2.10 75.04 28.21
CA MET A 1 1.82 73.60 28.51
C MET A 1 0.82 73.13 27.47
N SER A 2 1.29 72.56 26.41
CA SER A 2 0.53 72.19 25.23
C SER A 2 0.82 70.74 24.89
N ASN A 3 -0.17 69.88 25.06
CA ASN A 3 -0.08 68.48 24.64
C ASN A 3 -0.59 68.35 23.22
N ILE A 4 0.32 67.91 22.35
CA ILE A 4 0.06 67.56 20.95
C ILE A 4 -0.37 66.12 20.91
N MET A 5 -1.62 65.84 20.56
CA MET A 5 -2.10 64.48 20.20
C MET A 5 -1.75 64.20 18.71
N HIS A 6 -0.90 63.21 18.48
CA HIS A 6 -0.66 62.67 17.16
C HIS A 6 -1.67 61.55 16.89
N SER A 7 -2.57 61.78 15.95
CA SER A 7 -3.47 60.77 15.40
C SER A 7 -2.72 59.92 14.34
N HIS A 8 -2.42 58.69 14.68
CA HIS A 8 -1.95 57.69 13.70
C HIS A 8 -3.10 57.16 12.87
N THR A 9 -3.20 57.61 11.64
CA THR A 9 -4.08 57.05 10.63
C THR A 9 -3.44 55.77 10.10
N MET A 10 -3.99 54.60 10.51
CA MET A 10 -3.59 53.33 9.94
C MET A 10 -4.16 53.22 8.53
N CYS A 11 -3.23 53.21 7.58
CA CYS A 11 -3.48 52.91 6.17
C CYS A 11 -3.73 51.41 6.01
N TYR A 12 -4.99 50.99 5.89
CA TYR A 12 -5.37 49.63 5.50
C TYR A 12 -5.06 49.43 4.02
N SER A 13 -3.90 48.89 3.68
CA SER A 13 -3.59 48.40 2.36
C SER A 13 -4.46 47.16 2.09
N ARG A 14 -5.38 47.32 1.15
CA ARG A 14 -6.25 46.28 0.57
C ARG A 14 -5.36 45.18 -0.03
N PHE A 15 -5.12 44.08 0.71
CA PHE A 15 -4.60 42.86 0.14
C PHE A 15 -5.65 42.28 -0.81
N ARG A 16 -5.38 42.38 -2.11
CA ARG A 16 -6.13 41.62 -3.13
C ARG A 16 -5.83 40.16 -2.91
N TYR A 17 -6.81 39.40 -2.46
CA TYR A 17 -6.78 37.94 -2.49
C TYR A 17 -6.77 37.51 -3.96
N THR A 18 -5.60 37.19 -4.48
CA THR A 18 -5.48 36.38 -5.69
C THR A 18 -5.92 34.96 -5.31
N PRO A 19 -6.83 34.32 -6.07
CA PRO A 19 -7.33 33.02 -5.71
C PRO A 19 -6.19 31.98 -5.84
N MET A 20 -5.71 31.49 -4.70
CA MET A 20 -4.71 30.42 -4.57
C MET A 20 -5.13 29.09 -5.24
N ILE A 21 -6.34 29.02 -5.75
CA ILE A 21 -6.95 27.83 -6.35
C ILE A 21 -6.39 27.52 -7.74
N LEU A 22 -5.93 28.54 -8.48
CA LEU A 22 -5.38 28.34 -9.83
C LEU A 22 -3.91 27.87 -9.83
N ILE A 23 -3.14 28.22 -8.79
CA ILE A 23 -1.72 27.82 -8.68
C ILE A 23 -1.60 26.34 -8.28
N SER A 24 -2.55 25.84 -7.47
CA SER A 24 -2.54 24.43 -7.05
C SER A 24 -2.85 23.45 -8.18
N ARG A 25 -3.67 23.84 -9.17
CA ARG A 25 -4.03 22.97 -10.31
C ARG A 25 -2.87 22.79 -11.29
N ASN A 26 -2.10 23.85 -11.56
CA ASN A 26 -0.96 23.78 -12.48
C ASN A 26 0.26 23.09 -11.84
N TYR A 27 0.44 23.22 -10.51
CA TYR A 27 1.51 22.51 -9.80
C TYR A 27 1.27 21.00 -9.72
N SER A 28 0.02 20.57 -9.58
CA SER A 28 -0.31 19.15 -9.57
C SER A 28 -0.14 18.50 -10.94
N ALA A 29 -0.50 19.20 -12.01
CA ALA A 29 -0.37 18.69 -13.38
C ALA A 29 1.10 18.60 -13.85
N ALA A 30 1.95 19.57 -13.48
CA ALA A 30 3.38 19.54 -13.80
C ALA A 30 4.12 18.43 -13.04
N VAL A 31 3.83 18.27 -11.74
CA VAL A 31 4.38 17.18 -10.92
C VAL A 31 3.87 15.80 -11.37
N GLU A 32 2.64 15.71 -11.89
CA GLU A 32 2.10 14.46 -12.46
C GLU A 32 2.77 14.08 -13.78
N ASN A 33 3.17 15.03 -14.62
CA ASN A 33 3.82 14.73 -15.89
C ASN A 33 5.28 14.28 -15.69
N ASP A 34 6.06 14.98 -14.89
CA ASP A 34 7.45 14.60 -14.59
C ASP A 34 7.52 13.23 -13.88
N SER A 35 6.63 12.99 -12.93
CA SER A 35 6.55 11.67 -12.26
C SER A 35 6.17 10.55 -13.23
N ASN A 36 5.34 10.80 -14.25
CA ASN A 36 4.94 9.78 -15.21
C ASN A 36 6.06 9.40 -16.18
N GLU A 37 6.92 10.34 -16.59
CA GLU A 37 8.07 10.07 -17.46
C GLU A 37 9.18 9.31 -16.72
N GLU A 38 9.52 9.69 -15.51
CA GLU A 38 10.44 8.95 -14.64
C GLU A 38 9.94 7.53 -14.37
N ILE A 39 8.66 7.36 -14.16
CA ILE A 39 7.97 6.10 -13.95
C ILE A 39 8.07 5.17 -15.17
N LEU A 40 7.87 5.70 -16.38
CA LEU A 40 8.00 4.95 -17.63
C LEU A 40 9.43 4.48 -17.86
N SER A 41 10.43 5.30 -17.53
CA SER A 41 11.84 4.94 -17.60
C SER A 41 12.19 3.82 -16.59
N TYR A 42 11.67 3.90 -15.38
CA TYR A 42 11.85 2.87 -14.35
C TYR A 42 11.19 1.53 -14.71
N MET A 43 10.03 1.58 -15.39
CA MET A 43 9.32 0.39 -15.85
C MET A 43 9.97 -0.28 -17.06
N GLY A 44 10.81 0.43 -17.81
CA GLY A 44 11.52 -0.09 -18.99
C GLY A 44 12.50 -1.22 -18.67
N GLY A 45 13.18 -1.15 -17.53
CA GLY A 45 14.20 -2.10 -17.08
C GLY A 45 13.70 -3.27 -16.23
N LEU A 46 12.37 -3.39 -16.00
CA LEU A 46 11.81 -4.40 -15.11
C LEU A 46 11.48 -5.72 -15.84
N ASP A 47 11.70 -6.83 -15.16
CA ASP A 47 11.26 -8.15 -15.61
C ASP A 47 9.74 -8.24 -15.71
N GLY A 48 9.25 -9.13 -16.59
CA GLY A 48 7.82 -9.31 -16.82
C GLY A 48 7.02 -9.63 -15.55
N GLU A 49 7.58 -10.45 -14.67
CA GLU A 49 6.96 -10.82 -13.39
C GLU A 49 6.86 -9.64 -12.43
N GLN A 50 7.89 -8.80 -12.36
CA GLN A 50 7.92 -7.60 -11.53
C GLN A 50 6.86 -6.59 -11.99
N LYS A 51 6.71 -6.39 -13.31
CA LYS A 51 5.66 -5.54 -13.89
C LYS A 51 4.26 -6.05 -13.53
N GLN A 52 4.04 -7.35 -13.59
CA GLN A 52 2.75 -7.96 -13.23
C GLN A 52 2.46 -7.77 -11.74
N LEU A 53 3.44 -7.91 -10.86
CA LEU A 53 3.29 -7.75 -9.43
C LEU A 53 2.92 -6.30 -9.08
N ILE A 54 3.56 -5.31 -9.69
CA ILE A 54 3.22 -3.89 -9.51
C ILE A 54 1.81 -3.60 -10.04
N LYS A 55 1.42 -4.14 -11.20
CA LYS A 55 0.06 -4.02 -11.73
C LYS A 55 -0.97 -4.62 -10.78
N LYS A 56 -0.71 -5.80 -10.22
CA LYS A 56 -1.57 -6.43 -9.19
C LYS A 56 -1.69 -5.53 -7.96
N LEU A 57 -0.59 -4.95 -7.46
CA LEU A 57 -0.60 -4.04 -6.31
C LEU A 57 -1.48 -2.80 -6.57
N VAL A 58 -1.33 -2.16 -7.73
CA VAL A 58 -2.14 -1.01 -8.13
C VAL A 58 -3.62 -1.38 -8.19
N ASN A 59 -3.95 -2.53 -8.80
CA ASN A 59 -5.34 -2.97 -8.94
C ASN A 59 -6.00 -3.23 -7.58
N PHE A 60 -5.32 -3.90 -6.64
CA PHE A 60 -5.88 -4.15 -5.30
C PHE A 60 -6.00 -2.90 -4.42
N ARG A 61 -5.22 -1.89 -4.70
CA ARG A 61 -5.29 -0.61 -3.98
C ARG A 61 -6.33 0.34 -4.55
N MET A 62 -6.74 0.14 -5.79
CA MET A 62 -7.66 1.00 -6.50
C MET A 62 -9.05 0.99 -5.84
N LYS A 63 -9.61 2.19 -5.65
CA LYS A 63 -10.99 2.43 -5.25
C LYS A 63 -11.66 3.32 -6.29
N GLU A 64 -12.91 3.04 -6.61
CA GLU A 64 -13.74 3.87 -7.51
C GLU A 64 -13.10 4.13 -8.89
N GLY A 65 -12.24 3.23 -9.38
CA GLY A 65 -11.58 3.40 -10.66
C GLY A 65 -10.47 4.46 -10.72
N LYS A 66 -10.11 5.12 -9.60
CA LYS A 66 -9.09 6.18 -9.52
C LYS A 66 -7.67 5.63 -9.69
N ARG A 67 -7.38 5.12 -10.89
CA ARG A 67 -6.13 4.41 -11.20
C ARG A 67 -4.90 5.32 -11.19
N THR A 68 -5.02 6.53 -11.73
CA THR A 68 -3.91 7.51 -11.81
C THR A 68 -3.40 7.90 -10.44
N GLY A 69 -4.29 8.30 -9.52
CA GLY A 69 -3.92 8.65 -8.15
C GLY A 69 -3.29 7.48 -7.38
N VAL A 70 -3.78 6.25 -7.61
CA VAL A 70 -3.18 5.06 -6.96
C VAL A 70 -1.79 4.78 -7.51
N ARG A 71 -1.58 4.93 -8.83
CA ARG A 71 -0.24 4.81 -9.43
C ARG A 71 0.73 5.80 -8.79
N ALA A 72 0.39 7.08 -8.71
CA ALA A 72 1.22 8.11 -8.10
C ALA A 72 1.64 7.70 -6.66
N ILE A 73 0.71 7.25 -5.83
CA ILE A 73 1.00 6.80 -4.47
C ILE A 73 1.97 5.59 -4.45
N VAL A 74 1.75 4.61 -5.31
CA VAL A 74 2.61 3.43 -5.40
C VAL A 74 4.02 3.81 -5.83
N TYR A 75 4.14 4.72 -6.79
CA TYR A 75 5.44 5.18 -7.26
C TYR A 75 6.19 6.01 -6.22
N GLN A 76 5.51 6.91 -5.53
CA GLN A 76 6.09 7.64 -4.41
C GLN A 76 6.57 6.71 -3.29
N THR A 77 5.86 5.59 -3.09
CA THR A 77 6.28 4.54 -2.16
C THR A 77 7.62 3.92 -2.57
N PHE A 78 7.88 3.78 -3.87
CA PHE A 78 9.11 3.17 -4.39
C PHE A 78 10.24 4.20 -4.62
N HIS A 79 9.90 5.42 -5.02
CA HIS A 79 10.91 6.46 -5.35
C HIS A 79 11.70 6.92 -4.12
N ARG A 80 11.06 7.07 -2.97
CA ARG A 80 11.75 7.50 -1.74
C ARG A 80 12.94 6.64 -1.33
N PRO A 81 12.82 5.30 -1.30
CA PRO A 81 13.92 4.43 -0.94
C PRO A 81 14.88 4.15 -2.11
N ALA A 82 14.50 4.39 -3.35
CA ALA A 82 15.39 4.30 -4.51
C ALA A 82 16.58 5.28 -4.39
N GLN A 83 16.39 6.41 -3.72
CA GLN A 83 17.47 7.35 -3.39
C GLN A 83 18.55 6.75 -2.46
N THR A 84 18.29 5.60 -1.85
CA THR A 84 19.22 4.92 -0.92
C THR A 84 19.89 3.70 -1.57
N GLU A 85 20.05 3.66 -2.91
CA GLU A 85 20.77 2.62 -3.69
C GLU A 85 20.30 1.18 -3.50
N ARG A 86 19.14 0.94 -2.90
CA ARG A 86 18.59 -0.41 -2.75
C ARG A 86 17.58 -0.70 -3.86
N ASP A 87 17.70 -1.86 -4.46
CA ASP A 87 16.72 -2.40 -5.39
C ASP A 87 15.35 -2.60 -4.70
N VAL A 88 14.57 -1.52 -4.63
CA VAL A 88 13.28 -1.50 -3.91
C VAL A 88 12.31 -2.53 -4.47
N ILE A 89 12.44 -2.84 -5.74
CA ILE A 89 11.60 -3.82 -6.42
C ILE A 89 11.96 -5.23 -5.98
N LYS A 90 13.24 -5.56 -5.86
CA LYS A 90 13.68 -6.85 -5.29
C LYS A 90 13.20 -6.98 -3.86
N LEU A 91 13.34 -5.92 -3.06
CA LEU A 91 12.83 -5.88 -1.69
C LEU A 91 11.32 -6.14 -1.61
N MET A 92 10.54 -5.62 -2.57
CA MET A 92 9.11 -5.89 -2.63
C MET A 92 8.81 -7.34 -3.03
N VAL A 93 9.54 -7.91 -4.00
CA VAL A 93 9.39 -9.32 -4.39
C VAL A 93 9.66 -10.22 -3.19
N ASP A 94 10.77 -10.02 -2.50
CA ASP A 94 11.15 -10.78 -1.30
C ASP A 94 10.13 -10.61 -0.17
N ALA A 95 9.61 -9.41 0.03
CA ALA A 95 8.56 -9.13 1.01
C ALA A 95 7.29 -9.94 0.71
N VAL A 96 6.86 -9.98 -0.55
CA VAL A 96 5.69 -10.77 -0.97
C VAL A 96 5.96 -12.27 -0.80
N GLU A 97 7.15 -12.76 -1.17
CA GLU A 97 7.54 -14.16 -0.97
C GLU A 97 7.49 -14.55 0.52
N ASN A 98 7.98 -13.70 1.39
CA ASN A 98 7.96 -13.94 2.84
C ASN A 98 6.55 -14.04 3.44
N ILE A 99 5.53 -13.44 2.78
CA ILE A 99 4.15 -13.41 3.28
C ILE A 99 3.25 -14.43 2.58
N LYS A 100 3.60 -14.94 1.41
CA LYS A 100 2.80 -15.93 0.69
C LYS A 100 2.40 -17.10 1.58
N PRO A 101 1.09 -17.40 1.75
CA PRO A 101 0.63 -18.59 2.46
C PRO A 101 0.71 -19.81 1.55
N ILE A 102 1.08 -20.96 2.10
CA ILE A 102 1.11 -22.23 1.37
C ILE A 102 -0.28 -22.89 1.40
N CYS A 103 -1.01 -22.71 2.48
CA CYS A 103 -2.33 -23.30 2.72
C CYS A 103 -3.37 -22.22 3.07
N GLU A 104 -4.61 -22.48 2.75
CA GLU A 104 -5.80 -21.74 3.17
C GLU A 104 -6.75 -22.71 3.86
N VAL A 105 -7.61 -22.20 4.75
CA VAL A 105 -8.60 -23.03 5.44
C VAL A 105 -9.98 -22.66 4.91
N GLU A 106 -10.71 -23.64 4.41
CA GLU A 106 -12.05 -23.49 3.88
C GLU A 106 -13.06 -24.17 4.79
N LYS A 107 -14.25 -23.59 4.89
CA LYS A 107 -15.34 -24.13 5.69
C LYS A 107 -16.17 -25.10 4.87
N VAL A 108 -16.21 -26.35 5.28
CA VAL A 108 -16.94 -27.42 4.61
C VAL A 108 -18.02 -27.96 5.54
N GLY A 109 -19.25 -28.04 5.04
CA GLY A 109 -20.36 -28.66 5.74
C GLY A 109 -20.40 -30.18 5.49
N VAL A 110 -20.27 -30.98 6.54
CA VAL A 110 -20.40 -32.42 6.48
C VAL A 110 -21.47 -32.86 7.50
N ALA A 111 -22.51 -33.52 7.02
CA ALA A 111 -23.59 -34.03 7.85
C ALA A 111 -24.19 -32.99 8.83
N GLY A 112 -24.36 -31.73 8.39
CA GLY A 112 -24.91 -30.64 9.18
C GLY A 112 -23.92 -29.92 10.12
N THR A 113 -22.68 -30.38 10.21
CA THR A 113 -21.62 -29.70 10.96
C THR A 113 -20.64 -29.02 10.02
N ILE A 114 -20.09 -27.88 10.43
CA ILE A 114 -19.11 -27.09 9.64
C ILE A 114 -17.72 -27.39 10.17
N TYR A 115 -16.84 -27.86 9.28
CA TYR A 115 -15.44 -28.12 9.58
C TYR A 115 -14.52 -27.17 8.82
N ASP A 116 -13.44 -26.74 9.46
CA ASP A 116 -12.40 -25.94 8.86
C ASP A 116 -11.37 -26.87 8.21
N VAL A 117 -11.43 -27.03 6.88
CA VAL A 117 -10.63 -27.97 6.12
C VAL A 117 -9.42 -27.27 5.49
N PRO A 118 -8.17 -27.69 5.75
CA PRO A 118 -6.99 -27.10 5.13
C PRO A 118 -6.83 -27.55 3.68
N GLY A 119 -6.60 -26.57 2.78
CA GLY A 119 -6.35 -26.79 1.35
C GLY A 119 -5.07 -26.13 0.88
N ILE A 120 -4.50 -26.64 -0.21
CA ILE A 120 -3.31 -26.05 -0.86
C ILE A 120 -3.78 -24.88 -1.74
N VAL A 121 -3.06 -23.76 -1.69
CA VAL A 121 -3.41 -22.55 -2.44
C VAL A 121 -2.62 -22.49 -3.75
N ALA A 122 -3.27 -22.14 -4.86
CA ALA A 122 -2.62 -21.88 -6.14
C ALA A 122 -1.68 -20.67 -6.06
N ARG A 123 -0.59 -20.65 -6.82
CA ARG A 123 0.45 -19.60 -6.78
C ARG A 123 -0.11 -18.18 -6.96
N ASP A 124 -1.03 -17.99 -7.89
CA ASP A 124 -1.67 -16.68 -8.12
C ASP A 124 -2.51 -16.21 -6.93
N ARG A 125 -3.22 -17.12 -6.29
CA ARG A 125 -3.99 -16.86 -5.09
C ARG A 125 -3.08 -16.52 -3.91
N GLN A 126 -1.94 -17.21 -3.75
CA GLN A 126 -0.93 -16.92 -2.74
C GLN A 126 -0.42 -15.46 -2.86
N GLN A 127 -0.07 -15.04 -4.09
CA GLN A 127 0.37 -13.65 -4.34
C GLN A 127 -0.75 -12.65 -4.00
N THR A 128 -1.97 -12.95 -4.42
CA THR A 128 -3.14 -12.10 -4.19
C THR A 128 -3.40 -11.89 -2.69
N LEU A 129 -3.33 -12.96 -1.90
CA LEU A 129 -3.50 -12.91 -0.45
C LEU A 129 -2.37 -12.11 0.22
N ALA A 130 -1.12 -12.35 -0.18
CA ALA A 130 0.03 -11.63 0.35
C ALA A 130 -0.08 -10.11 0.12
N ILE A 131 -0.38 -9.69 -1.11
CA ILE A 131 -0.57 -8.28 -1.45
C ILE A 131 -1.72 -7.66 -0.64
N ARG A 132 -2.86 -8.35 -0.55
CA ARG A 132 -4.01 -7.88 0.21
C ARG A 132 -3.68 -7.67 1.69
N TRP A 133 -2.95 -8.58 2.32
CA TRP A 133 -2.54 -8.47 3.71
C TRP A 133 -1.55 -7.34 3.96
N ILE A 134 -0.61 -7.09 3.04
CA ILE A 134 0.31 -5.95 3.11
C ILE A 134 -0.48 -4.64 3.05
N LEU A 135 -1.41 -4.51 2.09
CA LEU A 135 -2.21 -3.31 1.94
C LEU A 135 -3.12 -3.06 3.14
N GLU A 136 -3.74 -4.10 3.67
CA GLU A 136 -4.59 -4.00 4.87
C GLU A 136 -3.77 -3.56 6.10
N ALA A 137 -2.56 -4.10 6.27
CA ALA A 137 -1.64 -3.69 7.33
C ALA A 137 -1.24 -2.22 7.19
N ALA A 138 -0.94 -1.75 5.97
CA ALA A 138 -0.61 -0.35 5.68
C ALA A 138 -1.79 0.59 5.99
N PHE A 139 -3.02 0.20 5.68
CA PHE A 139 -4.21 0.98 6.06
C PHE A 139 -4.40 1.04 7.58
N LYS A 140 -4.23 -0.05 8.29
CA LYS A 140 -4.30 -0.07 9.76
C LYS A 140 -3.26 0.85 10.37
N ARG A 141 -2.02 0.81 9.88
CA ARG A 141 -0.94 1.69 10.32
C ARG A 141 -1.28 3.15 10.08
N ARG A 142 -1.82 3.50 8.92
CA ARG A 142 -2.24 4.87 8.60
C ARG A 142 -3.27 5.40 9.59
N ILE A 143 -4.27 4.61 9.94
CA ILE A 143 -5.31 5.01 10.89
C ILE A 143 -4.71 5.27 12.27
N SER A 144 -3.79 4.40 12.73
CA SER A 144 -3.17 4.52 14.05
C SER A 144 -2.25 5.72 14.18
N TYR A 145 -1.42 5.97 13.17
CA TYR A 145 -0.36 7.00 13.25
C TYR A 145 -0.65 8.30 12.49
N ARG A 146 -1.75 8.38 11.74
CA ARG A 146 -2.13 9.54 10.89
C ARG A 146 -1.02 10.00 9.93
N ILE A 147 -0.20 9.08 9.46
CA ILE A 147 0.91 9.31 8.54
C ILE A 147 0.43 9.11 7.10
N SER A 148 1.14 9.68 6.10
CA SER A 148 0.83 9.47 4.68
C SER A 148 0.86 7.99 4.31
N LEU A 149 -0.05 7.59 3.41
CA LEU A 149 -0.23 6.18 3.03
C LEU A 149 1.01 5.59 2.34
N GLU A 150 1.79 6.41 1.66
CA GLU A 150 3.05 6.05 1.01
C GLU A 150 4.08 5.56 2.04
N LYS A 151 4.29 6.38 3.09
CA LYS A 151 5.21 6.04 4.18
C LYS A 151 4.78 4.78 4.92
N CYS A 152 3.47 4.64 5.18
CA CYS A 152 2.93 3.44 5.82
C CYS A 152 3.12 2.20 4.96
N SER A 153 2.89 2.31 3.64
CA SER A 153 3.06 1.18 2.71
C SER A 153 4.51 0.73 2.62
N PHE A 154 5.44 1.68 2.54
CA PHE A 154 6.86 1.37 2.53
C PHE A 154 7.32 0.71 3.84
N ALA A 155 6.88 1.24 4.98
CA ALA A 155 7.19 0.65 6.28
C ALA A 155 6.69 -0.80 6.41
N GLU A 156 5.45 -1.10 5.92
CA GLU A 156 4.93 -2.47 5.93
C GLU A 156 5.69 -3.40 4.97
N ILE A 157 6.13 -2.92 3.81
CA ILE A 157 6.98 -3.70 2.89
C ILE A 157 8.33 -4.02 3.55
N LEU A 158 8.95 -3.06 4.25
CA LEU A 158 10.18 -3.28 5.02
C LEU A 158 9.98 -4.30 6.16
N ASP A 159 8.89 -4.17 6.91
CA ASP A 159 8.57 -5.11 8.00
C ASP A 159 8.32 -6.51 7.45
N ALA A 160 7.66 -6.63 6.30
CA ALA A 160 7.44 -7.88 5.58
C ALA A 160 8.76 -8.53 5.12
N TYR A 161 9.67 -7.72 4.55
CA TYR A 161 11.00 -8.17 4.18
C TYR A 161 11.79 -8.71 5.38
N ARG A 162 11.71 -8.01 6.51
CA ARG A 162 12.34 -8.42 7.78
C ARG A 162 11.60 -9.56 8.48
N LYS A 163 10.59 -10.16 7.85
CA LYS A 163 9.73 -11.22 8.42
C LYS A 163 9.03 -10.80 9.70
N ARG A 164 8.64 -9.54 9.81
CA ARG A 164 7.92 -8.93 10.95
C ARG A 164 6.60 -8.35 10.49
N GLY A 165 5.83 -7.77 11.42
CA GLY A 165 4.62 -7.00 11.11
C GLY A 165 3.33 -7.81 11.13
N ILE A 166 2.22 -7.10 10.86
CA ILE A 166 0.86 -7.64 10.96
C ILE A 166 0.59 -8.65 9.84
N ALA A 167 1.10 -8.40 8.64
CA ALA A 167 0.90 -9.29 7.50
C ALA A 167 1.57 -10.66 7.74
N ARG A 168 2.76 -10.66 8.32
CA ARG A 168 3.47 -11.89 8.70
C ARG A 168 2.71 -12.68 9.78
N LYS A 169 2.20 -12.00 10.80
CA LYS A 169 1.38 -12.63 11.84
C LYS A 169 0.12 -13.28 11.28
N LYS A 170 -0.53 -12.66 10.27
CA LYS A 170 -1.70 -13.26 9.58
C LYS A 170 -1.33 -14.58 8.91
N ARG A 171 -0.20 -14.63 8.18
CA ARG A 171 0.29 -15.87 7.58
C ARG A 171 0.53 -16.95 8.65
N GLU A 172 1.22 -16.62 9.72
CA GLU A 172 1.52 -17.56 10.79
C GLU A 172 0.26 -18.07 11.50
N ASN A 173 -0.71 -17.19 11.74
CA ASN A 173 -1.99 -17.59 12.32
C ASN A 173 -2.76 -18.55 11.40
N LEU A 174 -2.76 -18.28 10.07
CA LEU A 174 -3.38 -19.15 9.09
C LEU A 174 -2.72 -20.54 9.05
N HIS A 175 -1.39 -20.58 9.04
CA HIS A 175 -0.64 -21.84 9.06
C HIS A 175 -0.85 -22.62 10.36
N ARG A 176 -0.94 -21.92 11.51
CA ARG A 176 -1.27 -22.55 12.79
C ARG A 176 -2.67 -23.14 12.79
N LEU A 177 -3.67 -22.40 12.28
CA LEU A 177 -5.04 -22.91 12.14
C LEU A 177 -5.09 -24.13 11.23
N ALA A 178 -4.40 -24.11 10.10
CA ALA A 178 -4.32 -25.25 9.19
C ALA A 178 -3.64 -26.47 9.84
N SER A 179 -2.62 -26.25 10.67
CA SER A 179 -1.94 -27.33 11.42
C SER A 179 -2.84 -27.95 12.47
N THR A 180 -3.62 -27.13 13.21
CA THR A 180 -4.58 -27.62 14.21
C THR A 180 -5.69 -28.46 13.57
N ASN A 181 -6.15 -28.04 12.38
CA ASN A 181 -7.25 -28.72 11.68
C ASN A 181 -6.77 -29.79 10.68
N ARG A 182 -5.53 -30.23 10.80
CA ARG A 182 -4.92 -31.21 9.89
C ARG A 182 -5.71 -32.53 9.81
N SER A 183 -6.36 -32.95 10.89
CA SER A 183 -7.18 -34.17 10.95
C SER A 183 -8.37 -34.11 10.00
N PHE A 184 -8.87 -32.92 9.66
CA PHE A 184 -10.04 -32.75 8.77
C PHE A 184 -9.67 -32.69 7.29
N ALA A 185 -8.40 -32.85 6.91
CA ALA A 185 -7.94 -32.82 5.52
C ALA A 185 -8.62 -33.87 4.63
N HIS A 186 -9.11 -34.97 5.18
CA HIS A 186 -9.82 -36.02 4.44
C HIS A 186 -11.23 -35.60 3.98
N PHE A 187 -11.80 -34.54 4.54
CA PHE A 187 -13.08 -33.98 4.07
C PHE A 187 -12.94 -33.11 2.81
N ARG A 188 -11.74 -32.98 2.30
CA ARG A 188 -11.47 -32.24 1.08
C ARG A 188 -11.96 -33.03 -0.14
N TRP A 189 -12.87 -32.46 -0.90
CA TRP A 189 -13.47 -33.06 -2.09
C TRP A 189 -13.18 -32.28 -3.40
N TRP A 190 -12.48 -31.14 -3.32
CA TRP A 190 -12.08 -30.31 -4.47
C TRP A 190 -10.61 -30.43 -4.82
#